data_fdc3b025a0f65334930138315eb77f52
#
_entry.id   fdc3b025a0f65334930138315eb77f52
#
_cell.length_a   1.000
_cell.length_b   1.000
_cell.length_c   1.000
_cell.angle_alpha   90.00
_cell.angle_beta   90.00
_cell.angle_gamma   90.00
#
_symmetry.space_group_name_H-M   'P 1'
#
loop_
_entity.id
_entity.type
_entity.pdbx_description
1 polymer ?
#
loop_
_entity_poly.entity_id
_entity_poly.type
_entity_poly.pdbx_seq_one_letter_code
_entity_poly.pdbx_strand_id
1 'polypeptide(L)'
;MIKKMQNLNKGYSLAEIIVVLAILGIFVGVVGKFQKDYVGFSRVFNNELNLADDARKILRPMANEVRSMSPAANGAYAIESAATSSFVFFSDISGDAKTERVRYFLSGTTLKKGVKTASGNPSVYGTESITDVVSGIRNGSSAIFEYYDTNYTGSSTSTPLTYPMSTDSIRLVKITFIIDAIATDAISSTTVSTQVSLRNLKDNL
;
A
#
# COMPACT_ATOMS: atom_id res chain seq x y z
N MET A 1 6.00 -81.24 24.56
CA MET A 1 4.64 -81.01 24.01
C MET A 1 4.63 -79.61 23.39
N ILE A 2 4.86 -79.46 22.04
CA ILE A 2 4.95 -78.17 21.35
C ILE A 2 3.57 -77.88 20.77
N LYS A 3 2.94 -76.82 21.22
CA LYS A 3 1.62 -76.39 20.78
C LYS A 3 1.78 -75.59 19.50
N LYS A 4 1.43 -76.19 18.37
CA LYS A 4 1.50 -75.59 17.01
C LYS A 4 0.45 -74.48 16.95
N MET A 5 0.89 -73.21 16.95
CA MET A 5 0.03 -72.06 16.67
C MET A 5 -0.44 -72.13 15.21
N GLN A 6 -1.72 -72.39 15.02
CA GLN A 6 -2.37 -72.27 13.69
C GLN A 6 -2.58 -70.79 13.39
N ASN A 7 -1.80 -70.25 12.45
CA ASN A 7 -2.09 -68.97 11.82
C ASN A 7 -3.39 -69.13 10.98
N LEU A 8 -4.49 -68.65 11.54
CA LEU A 8 -5.76 -68.50 10.81
C LEU A 8 -5.61 -67.32 9.86
N ASN A 9 -5.22 -67.58 8.61
CA ASN A 9 -5.34 -66.62 7.53
C ASN A 9 -6.84 -66.39 7.26
N LYS A 10 -7.38 -65.36 7.91
CA LYS A 10 -8.76 -64.88 7.63
C LYS A 10 -8.69 -64.03 6.36
N GLY A 11 -9.23 -64.56 5.26
CA GLY A 11 -9.46 -63.76 4.04
C GLY A 11 -10.51 -62.68 4.29
N TYR A 12 -10.36 -61.54 3.69
CA TYR A 12 -11.33 -60.44 3.76
C TYR A 12 -12.62 -60.84 2.97
N SER A 13 -13.77 -60.44 3.48
CA SER A 13 -15.02 -60.61 2.77
C SER A 13 -15.18 -59.54 1.69
N LEU A 14 -15.88 -59.86 0.59
CA LEU A 14 -16.12 -58.92 -0.49
C LEU A 14 -16.85 -57.64 0.02
N ALA A 15 -17.75 -57.80 0.98
CA ALA A 15 -18.45 -56.69 1.63
C ALA A 15 -17.50 -55.74 2.36
N GLU A 16 -16.48 -56.28 3.06
CA GLU A 16 -15.49 -55.53 3.83
C GLU A 16 -14.61 -54.68 2.89
N ILE A 17 -14.20 -55.22 1.73
CA ILE A 17 -13.44 -54.50 0.73
C ILE A 17 -14.29 -53.34 0.12
N ILE A 18 -15.57 -53.56 -0.16
CA ILE A 18 -16.47 -52.50 -0.67
C ILE A 18 -16.60 -51.36 0.32
N VAL A 19 -16.77 -51.66 1.63
CA VAL A 19 -16.85 -50.64 2.68
C VAL A 19 -15.56 -49.84 2.80
N VAL A 20 -14.41 -50.52 2.76
CA VAL A 20 -13.10 -49.86 2.82
C VAL A 20 -12.90 -48.94 1.60
N LEU A 21 -13.26 -49.39 0.40
CA LEU A 21 -13.17 -48.57 -0.81
C LEU A 21 -14.09 -47.34 -0.75
N ALA A 22 -15.31 -47.51 -0.20
CA ALA A 22 -16.24 -46.40 -0.03
C ALA A 22 -15.70 -45.34 0.95
N ILE A 23 -15.16 -45.78 2.10
CA ILE A 23 -14.52 -44.88 3.09
C ILE A 23 -13.31 -44.19 2.50
N LEU A 24 -12.46 -44.94 1.77
CA LEU A 24 -11.29 -44.39 1.10
C LEU A 24 -11.67 -43.31 0.06
N GLY A 25 -12.73 -43.57 -0.74
CA GLY A 25 -13.25 -42.62 -1.71
C GLY A 25 -13.70 -41.30 -1.07
N ILE A 26 -14.44 -41.40 0.06
CA ILE A 26 -14.85 -40.20 0.82
C ILE A 26 -13.62 -39.46 1.35
N PHE A 27 -12.65 -40.17 1.93
CA PHE A 27 -11.44 -39.58 2.47
C PHE A 27 -10.62 -38.84 1.39
N VAL A 28 -10.42 -39.46 0.21
CA VAL A 28 -9.73 -38.82 -0.92
C VAL A 28 -10.48 -37.57 -1.39
N GLY A 29 -11.82 -37.60 -1.44
CA GLY A 29 -12.64 -36.45 -1.79
C GLY A 29 -12.47 -35.28 -0.81
N VAL A 30 -12.48 -35.55 0.49
CA VAL A 30 -12.27 -34.53 1.53
C VAL A 30 -10.86 -33.94 1.47
N VAL A 31 -9.82 -34.77 1.35
CA VAL A 31 -8.45 -34.31 1.21
C VAL A 31 -8.26 -33.47 -0.06
N GLY A 32 -8.84 -33.89 -1.18
CA GLY A 32 -8.78 -33.14 -2.46
C GLY A 32 -9.42 -31.76 -2.36
N LYS A 33 -10.58 -31.67 -1.68
CA LYS A 33 -11.23 -30.38 -1.42
C LYS A 33 -10.35 -29.49 -0.52
N PHE A 34 -9.83 -30.04 0.56
CA PHE A 34 -8.96 -29.32 1.50
C PHE A 34 -7.69 -28.79 0.78
N GLN A 35 -7.05 -29.59 -0.08
CA GLN A 35 -5.89 -29.13 -0.85
C GLN A 35 -6.23 -27.98 -1.79
N LYS A 36 -7.37 -28.02 -2.48
CA LYS A 36 -7.83 -26.94 -3.34
C LYS A 36 -8.05 -25.65 -2.56
N ASP A 37 -8.75 -25.74 -1.43
CA ASP A 37 -9.03 -24.59 -0.57
C ASP A 37 -7.74 -24.00 0.02
N TYR A 38 -6.78 -24.84 0.42
CA TYR A 38 -5.47 -24.45 0.95
C TYR A 38 -4.63 -23.70 -0.11
N VAL A 39 -4.58 -24.21 -1.35
CA VAL A 39 -3.85 -23.53 -2.45
C VAL A 39 -4.50 -22.18 -2.78
N GLY A 40 -5.84 -22.11 -2.78
CA GLY A 40 -6.57 -20.86 -2.97
C GLY A 40 -6.22 -19.84 -1.89
N PHE A 41 -6.29 -20.22 -0.63
CA PHE A 41 -5.96 -19.36 0.52
C PHE A 41 -4.50 -18.89 0.49
N SER A 42 -3.56 -19.80 0.20
CA SER A 42 -2.14 -19.45 0.11
C SER A 42 -1.85 -18.41 -0.98
N ARG A 43 -2.53 -18.47 -2.12
CA ARG A 43 -2.38 -17.46 -3.18
C ARG A 43 -2.88 -16.09 -2.76
N VAL A 44 -4.06 -16.03 -2.13
CA VAL A 44 -4.63 -14.77 -1.62
C VAL A 44 -3.67 -14.13 -0.61
N PHE A 45 -3.24 -14.91 0.37
CA PHE A 45 -2.35 -14.43 1.44
C PHE A 45 -0.99 -13.91 0.91
N ASN A 46 -0.36 -14.64 -0.03
CA ASN A 46 0.90 -14.20 -0.63
C ASN A 46 0.73 -12.92 -1.46
N ASN A 47 -0.39 -12.76 -2.16
CA ASN A 47 -0.68 -11.54 -2.90
C ASN A 47 -0.87 -10.33 -1.98
N GLU A 48 -1.57 -10.49 -0.86
CA GLU A 48 -1.74 -9.42 0.13
C GLU A 48 -0.41 -8.96 0.72
N LEU A 49 0.47 -9.91 1.08
CA LEU A 49 1.80 -9.58 1.60
C LEU A 49 2.64 -8.81 0.57
N ASN A 50 2.65 -9.26 -0.69
CA ASN A 50 3.41 -8.60 -1.74
C ASN A 50 2.91 -7.18 -2.00
N LEU A 51 1.59 -6.98 -2.03
CA LEU A 51 0.99 -5.64 -2.21
C LEU A 51 1.30 -4.70 -1.04
N ALA A 52 1.23 -5.20 0.19
CA ALA A 52 1.59 -4.41 1.37
C ALA A 52 3.07 -4.01 1.34
N ASP A 53 3.95 -4.91 0.92
CA ASP A 53 5.38 -4.63 0.81
C ASP A 53 5.69 -3.65 -0.33
N ASP A 54 5.03 -3.79 -1.47
CA ASP A 54 5.19 -2.86 -2.59
C ASP A 54 4.66 -1.46 -2.23
N ALA A 55 3.53 -1.36 -1.52
CA ALA A 55 3.04 -0.10 -1.00
C ALA A 55 4.02 0.56 -0.02
N ARG A 56 4.64 -0.22 0.88
CA ARG A 56 5.66 0.30 1.82
C ARG A 56 6.92 0.76 1.11
N LYS A 57 7.38 0.04 0.06
CA LYS A 57 8.53 0.45 -0.76
C LYS A 57 8.31 1.81 -1.42
N ILE A 58 7.07 2.12 -1.77
CA ILE A 58 6.69 3.39 -2.41
C ILE A 58 6.50 4.49 -1.37
N LEU A 59 5.86 4.18 -0.24
CA LEU A 59 5.62 5.16 0.82
C LEU A 59 6.91 5.70 1.43
N ARG A 60 7.98 4.90 1.51
CA ARG A 60 9.27 5.35 2.08
C ARG A 60 9.94 6.46 1.27
N PRO A 61 10.19 6.32 -0.04
CA PRO A 61 10.72 7.42 -0.85
C PRO A 61 9.83 8.65 -0.82
N MET A 62 8.52 8.46 -0.98
CA MET A 62 7.54 9.54 -0.93
C MET A 62 7.57 10.30 0.41
N ALA A 63 7.61 9.57 1.54
CA ALA A 63 7.74 10.19 2.86
C ALA A 63 9.06 10.95 3.04
N ASN A 64 10.16 10.47 2.46
CA ASN A 64 11.44 11.14 2.50
C ASN A 64 11.43 12.42 1.67
N GLU A 65 10.88 12.39 0.47
CA GLU A 65 10.72 13.56 -0.39
C GLU A 65 9.84 14.64 0.27
N VAL A 66 8.72 14.21 0.87
CA VAL A 66 7.85 15.11 1.64
C VAL A 66 8.57 15.69 2.88
N ARG A 67 9.41 14.90 3.55
CA ARG A 67 10.18 15.36 4.71
C ARG A 67 11.28 16.35 4.34
N SER A 68 11.87 16.22 3.15
CA SER A 68 12.93 17.09 2.64
C SER A 68 12.40 18.31 1.89
N MET A 69 11.09 18.60 1.95
CA MET A 69 10.52 19.81 1.37
C MET A 69 11.26 21.07 1.82
N SER A 70 11.47 21.96 0.88
CA SER A 70 12.08 23.26 1.07
C SER A 70 11.47 24.28 0.11
N PRO A 71 11.67 25.58 0.31
CA PRO A 71 11.19 26.59 -0.62
C PRO A 71 11.62 26.31 -2.07
N ALA A 72 10.77 26.66 -3.02
CA ALA A 72 11.05 26.50 -4.43
C ALA A 72 12.31 27.25 -4.86
N ALA A 73 12.97 26.80 -5.93
CA ALA A 73 14.15 27.45 -6.48
C ALA A 73 13.90 28.91 -6.94
N ASN A 74 12.65 29.28 -7.19
CA ASN A 74 12.21 30.66 -7.48
C ASN A 74 11.71 31.45 -6.27
N GLY A 75 11.87 30.91 -5.05
CA GLY A 75 11.47 31.53 -3.78
C GLY A 75 10.01 31.33 -3.38
N ALA A 76 9.21 30.53 -4.13
CA ALA A 76 7.84 30.22 -3.73
C ALA A 76 7.82 29.29 -2.48
N TYR A 77 6.66 29.26 -1.80
CA TYR A 77 6.49 28.43 -0.61
C TYR A 77 6.64 26.94 -0.92
N ALA A 78 7.10 26.15 0.06
CA ALA A 78 7.45 24.75 -0.14
C ALA A 78 6.28 23.86 -0.56
N ILE A 79 5.04 24.22 -0.21
CA ILE A 79 3.82 23.54 -0.66
C ILE A 79 3.09 24.43 -1.66
N GLU A 80 2.95 23.97 -2.90
CA GLU A 80 2.21 24.70 -3.93
C GLU A 80 0.72 24.44 -3.84
N SER A 81 0.30 23.18 -3.70
CA SER A 81 -1.10 22.83 -3.52
C SER A 81 -1.28 21.53 -2.75
N ALA A 82 -2.37 21.45 -2.00
CA ALA A 82 -2.73 20.31 -1.17
C ALA A 82 -4.21 19.98 -1.39
N ALA A 83 -4.48 18.77 -1.91
CA ALA A 83 -5.83 18.24 -2.12
C ALA A 83 -5.89 16.79 -1.66
N THR A 84 -7.06 16.20 -1.53
CA THR A 84 -7.25 14.84 -1.03
C THR A 84 -6.68 13.75 -1.94
N SER A 85 -6.58 14.01 -3.25
CA SER A 85 -6.06 13.08 -4.27
C SER A 85 -4.82 13.59 -5.01
N SER A 86 -4.32 14.78 -4.67
CA SER A 86 -3.14 15.39 -5.29
C SER A 86 -2.40 16.25 -4.29
N PHE A 87 -1.06 16.14 -4.31
CA PHE A 87 -0.18 16.92 -3.46
C PHE A 87 1.02 17.43 -4.26
N VAL A 88 1.24 18.76 -4.25
CA VAL A 88 2.28 19.44 -5.01
C VAL A 88 3.17 20.21 -4.06
N PHE A 89 4.46 19.92 -4.11
CA PHE A 89 5.46 20.52 -3.24
C PHE A 89 6.81 20.65 -3.94
N PHE A 90 7.76 21.32 -3.28
CA PHE A 90 9.12 21.47 -3.77
C PHE A 90 10.10 20.74 -2.86
N SER A 91 11.01 19.98 -3.47
CA SER A 91 12.02 19.19 -2.75
C SER A 91 13.23 18.95 -3.68
N ASP A 92 14.42 18.99 -3.14
CA ASP A 92 15.65 18.58 -3.85
C ASP A 92 15.70 17.04 -3.85
N ILE A 93 15.18 16.44 -4.93
CA ILE A 93 15.17 14.97 -5.11
C ILE A 93 16.33 14.49 -5.98
N SER A 94 17.02 15.39 -6.67
CA SER A 94 18.19 15.09 -7.49
C SER A 94 19.51 15.22 -6.72
N GLY A 95 19.53 15.94 -5.60
CA GLY A 95 20.73 16.20 -4.80
C GLY A 95 21.67 17.23 -5.41
N ASP A 96 21.17 18.10 -6.29
CA ASP A 96 21.95 19.16 -6.95
C ASP A 96 21.80 20.54 -6.28
N ALA A 97 21.19 20.58 -5.11
CA ALA A 97 20.85 21.77 -4.33
C ALA A 97 19.81 22.70 -4.98
N LYS A 98 19.14 22.25 -6.03
CA LYS A 98 17.98 22.91 -6.63
C LYS A 98 16.73 22.10 -6.31
N THR A 99 15.66 22.78 -5.92
CA THR A 99 14.40 22.10 -5.62
C THR A 99 13.61 21.84 -6.90
N GLU A 100 13.26 20.60 -7.12
CA GLU A 100 12.29 20.19 -8.12
C GLU A 100 10.87 20.45 -7.62
N ARG A 101 9.96 20.71 -8.58
CA ARG A 101 8.53 20.68 -8.31
C ARG A 101 8.03 19.26 -8.45
N VAL A 102 7.60 18.67 -7.35
CA VAL A 102 7.11 17.29 -7.25
C VAL A 102 5.60 17.31 -7.10
N ARG A 103 4.92 16.52 -7.91
CA ARG A 103 3.46 16.33 -7.83
C ARG A 103 3.14 14.85 -7.73
N TYR A 104 2.47 14.44 -6.64
CA TYR A 104 1.83 13.15 -6.54
C TYR A 104 0.34 13.30 -6.77
N PHE A 105 -0.24 12.48 -7.62
CA PHE A 105 -1.67 12.54 -7.92
C PHE A 105 -2.23 11.20 -8.37
N LEU A 106 -3.51 10.96 -8.03
CA LEU A 106 -4.24 9.78 -8.47
C LEU A 106 -4.82 10.03 -9.87
N SER A 107 -4.61 9.08 -10.78
CA SER A 107 -5.20 9.04 -12.11
C SER A 107 -5.88 7.68 -12.33
N GLY A 108 -7.20 7.64 -12.21
CA GLY A 108 -7.93 6.37 -12.13
C GLY A 108 -7.54 5.60 -10.86
N THR A 109 -6.94 4.43 -11.02
CA THR A 109 -6.44 3.58 -9.92
C THR A 109 -4.91 3.62 -9.80
N THR A 110 -4.23 4.51 -10.51
CA THR A 110 -2.77 4.61 -10.53
C THR A 110 -2.32 5.90 -9.87
N LEU A 111 -1.47 5.79 -8.84
CA LEU A 111 -0.72 6.93 -8.32
C LEU A 111 0.40 7.27 -9.29
N LYS A 112 0.47 8.52 -9.69
CA LYS A 112 1.50 9.05 -10.58
C LYS A 112 2.34 10.09 -9.86
N LYS A 113 3.62 10.18 -10.26
CA LYS A 113 4.55 11.20 -9.83
C LYS A 113 4.94 12.06 -11.05
N GLY A 114 4.67 13.35 -10.95
CA GLY A 114 5.14 14.36 -11.90
C GLY A 114 6.31 15.12 -11.30
N VAL A 115 7.36 15.33 -12.08
CA VAL A 115 8.56 16.09 -11.67
C VAL A 115 8.87 17.16 -12.72
N LYS A 116 9.10 18.40 -12.25
CA LYS A 116 9.66 19.48 -13.08
C LYS A 116 10.97 19.92 -12.46
N THR A 117 12.04 19.90 -13.24
CA THR A 117 13.36 20.40 -12.83
C THR A 117 13.43 21.91 -12.97
N ALA A 118 14.15 22.56 -12.06
CA ALA A 118 14.44 23.98 -12.12
C ALA A 118 15.71 24.23 -12.94
N SER A 119 15.69 25.23 -13.82
CA SER A 119 16.84 25.63 -14.63
C SER A 119 16.93 27.16 -14.79
N GLY A 120 18.11 27.66 -15.12
CA GLY A 120 18.33 29.08 -15.33
C GLY A 120 18.58 29.91 -14.07
N ASN A 121 18.76 31.21 -14.27
CA ASN A 121 18.85 32.22 -13.22
C ASN A 121 18.21 33.51 -13.75
N PRO A 122 17.02 33.93 -13.32
CA PRO A 122 16.19 33.29 -12.26
C PRO A 122 15.70 31.88 -12.65
N SER A 123 15.46 31.04 -11.65
CA SER A 123 15.06 29.65 -11.85
C SER A 123 13.64 29.55 -12.43
N VAL A 124 13.50 28.75 -13.50
CA VAL A 124 12.21 28.44 -14.14
C VAL A 124 12.01 26.92 -14.18
N TYR A 125 10.81 26.46 -13.89
CA TYR A 125 10.46 25.06 -13.96
C TYR A 125 10.10 24.63 -15.37
N GLY A 126 10.75 23.56 -15.85
CA GLY A 126 10.58 23.01 -17.20
C GLY A 126 9.30 22.20 -17.39
N THR A 127 9.29 21.36 -18.41
CA THR A 127 8.20 20.43 -18.71
C THR A 127 8.10 19.35 -17.63
N GLU A 128 6.88 18.95 -17.28
CA GLU A 128 6.64 17.89 -16.28
C GLU A 128 6.90 16.51 -16.90
N SER A 129 7.78 15.74 -16.27
CA SER A 129 7.96 14.31 -16.53
C SER A 129 7.07 13.52 -15.60
N ILE A 130 6.19 12.65 -16.13
CA ILE A 130 5.23 11.89 -15.36
C ILE A 130 5.61 10.40 -15.40
N THR A 131 5.65 9.76 -14.23
CA THR A 131 5.91 8.33 -14.07
C THR A 131 4.81 7.69 -13.23
N ASP A 132 4.51 6.44 -13.52
CA ASP A 132 3.60 5.63 -12.71
C ASP A 132 4.36 5.13 -11.47
N VAL A 133 3.73 5.26 -10.30
CA VAL A 133 4.33 4.90 -9.01
C VAL A 133 3.76 3.58 -8.52
N VAL A 134 2.43 3.49 -8.43
CA VAL A 134 1.72 2.27 -8.04
C VAL A 134 0.34 2.25 -8.67
N SER A 135 -0.09 1.08 -9.11
CA SER A 135 -1.43 0.82 -9.62
C SER A 135 -2.26 0.00 -8.61
N GLY A 136 -3.57 -0.07 -8.83
CA GLY A 136 -4.48 -0.84 -7.98
C GLY A 136 -4.98 -0.10 -6.74
N ILE A 137 -4.78 1.23 -6.67
CA ILE A 137 -5.32 2.06 -5.59
C ILE A 137 -6.83 2.17 -5.73
N ARG A 138 -7.54 1.88 -4.65
CA ARG A 138 -9.01 1.91 -4.57
C ARG A 138 -9.52 2.68 -3.36
N ASN A 139 -8.97 3.86 -3.15
CA ASN A 139 -9.40 4.73 -2.05
C ASN A 139 -10.86 5.19 -2.19
N GLY A 140 -11.46 5.13 -3.39
CA GLY A 140 -12.81 5.62 -3.63
C GLY A 140 -12.95 7.09 -3.24
N SER A 141 -13.84 7.37 -2.30
CA SER A 141 -14.04 8.71 -1.71
C SER A 141 -13.08 9.03 -0.56
N SER A 142 -12.31 8.05 -0.08
CA SER A 142 -11.36 8.26 1.00
C SER A 142 -10.13 9.03 0.51
N ALA A 143 -9.68 10.00 1.30
CA ALA A 143 -8.52 10.82 0.98
C ALA A 143 -7.25 9.96 0.91
N ILE A 144 -6.43 10.20 -0.11
CA ILE A 144 -5.05 9.70 -0.17
C ILE A 144 -4.17 10.55 0.73
N PHE A 145 -4.37 11.87 0.68
CA PHE A 145 -3.63 12.85 1.47
C PHE A 145 -4.56 13.51 2.47
N GLU A 146 -4.22 13.40 3.74
CA GLU A 146 -4.83 14.13 4.84
C GLU A 146 -3.79 15.05 5.45
N TYR A 147 -4.19 16.27 5.78
CA TYR A 147 -3.30 17.32 6.25
C TYR A 147 -3.70 17.75 7.65
N TYR A 148 -2.71 18.03 8.48
CA TYR A 148 -2.92 18.43 9.87
C TYR A 148 -2.04 19.64 10.22
N ASP A 149 -2.53 20.46 11.11
CA ASP A 149 -1.82 21.62 11.66
C ASP A 149 -0.99 21.28 12.92
N THR A 150 -0.57 22.30 13.66
CA THR A 150 0.18 22.15 14.91
C THR A 150 -0.61 21.50 16.05
N ASN A 151 -1.94 21.45 15.96
CA ASN A 151 -2.80 20.88 17.00
C ASN A 151 -2.93 19.36 16.91
N TYR A 152 -2.27 18.74 15.94
CA TYR A 152 -2.29 17.27 15.79
C TYR A 152 -1.60 16.60 16.98
N THR A 153 -2.36 15.84 17.74
CA THR A 153 -1.91 15.14 18.97
C THR A 153 -1.50 13.69 18.74
N GLY A 154 -1.64 13.18 17.49
CA GLY A 154 -1.45 11.76 17.21
C GLY A 154 -2.65 10.87 17.60
N SER A 155 -3.69 11.44 18.15
CA SER A 155 -4.92 10.76 18.54
C SER A 155 -5.84 10.53 17.34
N SER A 156 -6.64 9.47 17.38
CA SER A 156 -7.70 9.19 16.41
C SER A 156 -8.82 10.25 16.38
N THR A 157 -8.87 11.13 17.41
CA THR A 157 -9.81 12.25 17.49
C THR A 157 -9.33 13.50 16.77
N SER A 158 -8.06 13.55 16.31
CA SER A 158 -7.54 14.68 15.54
C SER A 158 -8.21 14.72 14.17
N THR A 159 -8.88 15.84 13.85
CA THR A 159 -9.54 16.03 12.56
C THR A 159 -8.57 16.62 11.53
N PRO A 160 -8.55 16.09 10.29
CA PRO A 160 -7.79 16.69 9.21
C PRO A 160 -8.28 18.11 8.89
N LEU A 161 -7.40 18.94 8.35
CA LEU A 161 -7.74 20.23 7.79
C LEU A 161 -8.74 20.05 6.65
N THR A 162 -9.78 20.89 6.63
CA THR A 162 -10.87 20.83 5.63
C THR A 162 -10.47 21.64 4.39
N TYR A 163 -10.66 21.07 3.21
CA TYR A 163 -10.43 21.78 1.95
C TYR A 163 -11.53 22.82 1.69
N PRO A 164 -11.22 24.03 1.16
CA PRO A 164 -9.89 24.57 0.88
C PRO A 164 -9.14 25.01 2.17
N MET A 165 -7.87 24.66 2.25
CA MET A 165 -7.02 24.99 3.39
C MET A 165 -5.84 25.88 2.98
N SER A 166 -5.29 26.64 3.92
CA SER A 166 -4.05 27.36 3.70
C SER A 166 -2.85 26.40 3.77
N THR A 167 -1.99 26.42 2.75
CA THR A 167 -0.84 25.51 2.67
C THR A 167 0.22 25.80 3.74
N ASP A 168 0.26 27.03 4.24
CA ASP A 168 1.17 27.46 5.32
C ASP A 168 0.78 26.92 6.71
N SER A 169 -0.48 26.50 6.89
CA SER A 169 -0.93 25.88 8.15
C SER A 169 -0.58 24.39 8.26
N ILE A 170 -0.16 23.75 7.17
CA ILE A 170 0.13 22.30 7.14
C ILE A 170 1.43 22.02 7.88
N ARG A 171 1.38 21.11 8.86
CA ARG A 171 2.54 20.66 9.65
C ARG A 171 2.78 19.16 9.60
N LEU A 172 1.75 18.40 9.22
CA LEU A 172 1.85 16.96 9.04
C LEU A 172 0.99 16.55 7.84
N VAL A 173 1.53 15.62 7.05
CA VAL A 173 0.82 14.96 5.95
C VAL A 173 0.70 13.48 6.28
N LYS A 174 -0.51 12.96 6.29
CA LYS A 174 -0.79 11.53 6.36
C LYS A 174 -1.15 11.04 4.97
N ILE A 175 -0.50 9.97 4.54
CA ILE A 175 -0.67 9.36 3.23
C ILE A 175 -1.28 7.98 3.46
N THR A 176 -2.42 7.69 2.85
CA THR A 176 -3.14 6.42 3.01
C THR A 176 -3.50 5.83 1.67
N PHE A 177 -3.06 4.60 1.41
CA PHE A 177 -3.45 3.80 0.26
C PHE A 177 -4.33 2.64 0.68
N ILE A 178 -5.44 2.45 -0.02
CA ILE A 178 -6.27 1.25 0.03
C ILE A 178 -6.03 0.52 -1.29
N ILE A 179 -5.47 -0.69 -1.23
CA ILE A 179 -5.08 -1.47 -2.40
C ILE A 179 -5.80 -2.80 -2.37
N ASP A 180 -6.44 -3.17 -3.48
CA ASP A 180 -7.09 -4.48 -3.60
C ASP A 180 -6.09 -5.54 -4.02
N ALA A 181 -6.10 -6.66 -3.32
CA ALA A 181 -5.21 -7.79 -3.56
C ALA A 181 -5.54 -8.59 -4.83
N ILE A 182 -6.81 -8.66 -5.27
CA ILE A 182 -7.21 -9.41 -6.47
C ILE A 182 -8.47 -8.81 -7.09
N ALA A 183 -8.47 -8.68 -8.42
CA ALA A 183 -9.59 -8.14 -9.19
C ALA A 183 -10.74 -9.15 -9.42
N THR A 184 -10.65 -10.41 -9.00
CA THR A 184 -11.57 -11.45 -9.49
C THR A 184 -12.36 -12.25 -8.46
N ASP A 185 -11.90 -12.50 -7.22
CA ASP A 185 -12.62 -13.51 -6.42
C ASP A 185 -12.78 -13.31 -4.92
N ALA A 186 -12.17 -12.38 -4.30
CA ALA A 186 -12.46 -12.06 -2.92
C ALA A 186 -11.87 -10.70 -2.58
N ILE A 187 -12.71 -9.87 -2.07
CA ILE A 187 -12.41 -8.51 -1.67
C ILE A 187 -11.58 -8.56 -0.40
N SER A 188 -10.27 -8.65 -0.52
CA SER A 188 -9.41 -8.24 0.57
C SER A 188 -8.67 -6.98 0.15
N SER A 189 -9.00 -5.89 0.80
CA SER A 189 -8.30 -4.62 0.63
C SER A 189 -7.32 -4.44 1.77
N THR A 190 -6.07 -4.12 1.42
CA THR A 190 -5.05 -3.78 2.41
C THR A 190 -4.90 -2.27 2.50
N THR A 191 -4.99 -1.74 3.71
CA THR A 191 -4.75 -0.33 3.98
C THR A 191 -3.32 -0.13 4.49
N VAL A 192 -2.56 0.69 3.79
CA VAL A 192 -1.20 1.07 4.19
C VAL A 192 -1.14 2.58 4.35
N SER A 193 -0.63 3.05 5.47
CA SER A 193 -0.52 4.48 5.75
C SER A 193 0.83 4.86 6.33
N THR A 194 1.23 6.12 6.10
CA THR A 194 2.39 6.74 6.73
C THR A 194 2.09 8.19 7.10
N GLN A 195 2.80 8.70 8.09
CA GLN A 195 2.69 10.07 8.54
C GLN A 195 4.04 10.76 8.43
N VAL A 196 4.04 11.97 7.90
CA VAL A 196 5.25 12.76 7.68
C VAL A 196 5.09 14.13 8.33
N SER A 197 5.89 14.41 9.33
CA SER A 197 5.98 15.74 9.94
C SER A 197 6.93 16.63 9.14
N LEU A 198 6.49 17.85 8.87
CA LEU A 198 7.17 18.84 8.03
C LEU A 198 8.09 19.71 8.93
N ARG A 199 9.31 19.21 9.21
CA ARG A 199 10.23 19.88 10.12
C ARG A 199 10.74 21.24 9.61
N ASN A 200 10.94 21.37 8.30
CA ASN A 200 11.46 22.58 7.68
C ASN A 200 10.45 23.73 7.59
N LEU A 201 9.17 23.45 7.90
CA LEU A 201 8.10 24.45 7.91
C LEU A 201 7.65 24.81 9.33
N LYS A 202 8.40 24.42 10.36
CA LYS A 202 8.18 24.90 11.71
C LYS A 202 8.51 26.38 11.77
N ASP A 203 7.55 27.17 12.28
CA ASP A 203 7.81 28.55 12.64
C ASP A 203 8.93 28.56 13.67
N ASN A 204 10.01 29.27 13.38
CA ASN A 204 11.00 29.65 14.39
C ASN A 204 10.35 30.76 15.24
N LEU A 205 9.61 30.35 16.26
CA LEU A 205 9.16 31.19 17.34
C LEU A 205 10.16 31.07 18.48
#